data_c24df81e2823f7cfb4b793671fe0da72
#
_entry.id   c24df81e2823f7cfb4b793671fe0da72
#
_cell.length_a   1.000
_cell.length_b   1.000
_cell.length_c   1.000
_cell.angle_alpha   90.00
_cell.angle_beta   90.00
_cell.angle_gamma   90.00
#
_symmetry.space_group_name_H-M   'P 1'
#
loop_
_entity.id
_entity.type
_entity.pdbx_description
1 polymer ?
#
loop_
_entity_poly.entity_id
_entity_poly.type
_entity_poly.pdbx_seq_one_letter_code
_entity_poly.pdbx_strand_id
1 'polypeptide(L)'
;YKEVYQCEDSIVKVFAESHPKSAVFNEALNTVRVEETGLAIPKLKEVTQIDGKWALVIEHKDGKTLEEMMKVDPANIEKYMSDFVDMQLTIQEKKAPMLNDLKEKLARQINSLTVLDATQRYELRTRVESMPKHTKICHGDYNPSNVIVGKNGKMTVVDWAHVTQGNASADAAMTYLLFALKSQENADLYLNLFCKKSDTPKQYVQQWLPIVAAAQLEKDNELEKDFLMKWIDVMDYQ
;
A
#
# COMPACT_ATOMS: atom_id res chain seq x y z
N TYR A 1 -10.49 2.67 -13.69
CA TYR A 1 -9.29 3.34 -14.21
C TYR A 1 -9.33 4.82 -13.84
N LYS A 2 -8.17 5.44 -13.55
CA LYS A 2 -8.00 6.87 -13.33
C LYS A 2 -6.93 7.41 -14.28
N GLU A 3 -7.13 8.62 -14.77
CA GLU A 3 -6.13 9.38 -15.52
C GLU A 3 -5.50 10.40 -14.56
N VAL A 4 -4.20 10.63 -14.70
CA VAL A 4 -3.45 11.53 -13.82
C VAL A 4 -2.77 12.59 -14.66
N TYR A 5 -3.06 13.85 -14.35
CA TYR A 5 -2.50 15.02 -15.03
C TYR A 5 -1.71 15.87 -14.05
N GLN A 6 -0.60 16.43 -14.51
CA GLN A 6 0.12 17.47 -13.79
C GLN A 6 -0.30 18.84 -14.32
N CYS A 7 -0.77 19.70 -13.43
CA CYS A 7 -1.19 21.07 -13.74
C CYS A 7 -0.52 22.02 -12.75
N GLU A 8 0.50 22.76 -13.21
CA GLU A 8 1.29 23.69 -12.37
C GLU A 8 1.75 23.04 -11.05
N ASP A 9 1.20 23.48 -9.93
CA ASP A 9 1.51 23.00 -8.58
C ASP A 9 0.56 21.90 -8.09
N SER A 10 -0.17 21.27 -8.99
CA SER A 10 -1.21 20.28 -8.66
C SER A 10 -1.10 19.03 -9.51
N ILE A 11 -1.51 17.92 -8.91
CA ILE A 11 -1.83 16.65 -9.58
C ILE A 11 -3.34 16.50 -9.60
N VAL A 12 -3.91 16.28 -10.77
CA VAL A 12 -5.35 16.06 -10.96
C VAL A 12 -5.58 14.59 -11.32
N LYS A 13 -6.24 13.86 -10.44
CA LYS A 13 -6.69 12.48 -10.67
C LYS A 13 -8.12 12.50 -11.14
N VAL A 14 -8.38 12.14 -12.41
CA VAL A 14 -9.73 12.06 -12.99
C VAL A 14 -10.15 10.60 -13.05
N PHE A 15 -11.26 10.28 -12.41
CA PHE A 15 -11.78 8.91 -12.32
C PHE A 15 -12.73 8.62 -13.48
N ALA A 16 -12.74 7.37 -13.97
CA ALA A 16 -13.70 6.94 -14.99
C ALA A 16 -15.15 7.09 -14.48
N GLU A 17 -16.11 7.29 -15.37
CA GLU A 17 -17.53 7.40 -15.01
C GLU A 17 -18.07 6.19 -14.25
N SER A 18 -17.54 4.99 -14.57
CA SER A 18 -17.88 3.74 -13.88
C SER A 18 -17.29 3.62 -12.48
N HIS A 19 -16.35 4.51 -12.10
CA HIS A 19 -15.72 4.45 -10.78
C HIS A 19 -16.70 4.94 -9.70
N PRO A 20 -16.94 4.18 -8.62
CA PRO A 20 -17.93 4.57 -7.62
C PRO A 20 -17.60 5.91 -6.97
N LYS A 21 -18.57 6.82 -6.92
CA LYS A 21 -18.44 8.11 -6.22
C LYS A 21 -17.94 7.94 -4.80
N SER A 22 -18.45 6.92 -4.07
CA SER A 22 -18.05 6.63 -2.70
C SER A 22 -16.56 6.29 -2.58
N ALA A 23 -15.96 5.64 -3.59
CA ALA A 23 -14.53 5.33 -3.59
C ALA A 23 -13.69 6.60 -3.75
N VAL A 24 -14.10 7.54 -4.61
CA VAL A 24 -13.44 8.84 -4.77
C VAL A 24 -13.43 9.63 -3.46
N PHE A 25 -14.59 9.72 -2.81
CA PHE A 25 -14.71 10.43 -1.53
C PHE A 25 -13.97 9.71 -0.40
N ASN A 26 -13.91 8.38 -0.44
CA ASN A 26 -13.10 7.62 0.53
C ASN A 26 -11.59 7.88 0.35
N GLU A 27 -11.09 7.96 -0.89
CA GLU A 27 -9.68 8.33 -1.16
C GLU A 27 -9.40 9.76 -0.65
N ALA A 28 -10.29 10.70 -0.91
CA ALA A 28 -10.18 12.07 -0.40
C ALA A 28 -10.14 12.12 1.13
N LEU A 29 -11.10 11.45 1.77
CA LEU A 29 -11.20 11.39 3.23
C LEU A 29 -9.98 10.71 3.87
N ASN A 30 -9.48 9.63 3.27
CA ASN A 30 -8.26 8.96 3.72
C ASN A 30 -7.05 9.91 3.67
N THR A 31 -6.91 10.66 2.57
CA THR A 31 -5.82 11.64 2.44
C THR A 31 -5.89 12.69 3.56
N VAL A 32 -7.06 13.27 3.82
CA VAL A 32 -7.25 14.28 4.88
C VAL A 32 -6.95 13.69 6.27
N ARG A 33 -7.41 12.48 6.55
CA ARG A 33 -7.12 11.80 7.82
C ARG A 33 -5.62 11.57 8.06
N VAL A 34 -4.87 11.32 6.99
CA VAL A 34 -3.40 11.21 7.09
C VAL A 34 -2.75 12.58 7.24
N GLU A 35 -3.23 13.61 6.55
CA GLU A 35 -2.75 15.00 6.74
C GLU A 35 -2.86 15.44 8.21
N GLU A 36 -3.99 15.14 8.89
CA GLU A 36 -4.24 15.48 10.28
C GLU A 36 -3.24 14.82 11.27
N THR A 37 -2.51 13.79 10.85
CA THR A 37 -1.46 13.18 11.68
C THR A 37 -0.17 14.00 11.74
N GLY A 38 -0.06 15.03 10.92
CA GLY A 38 1.15 15.84 10.77
C GLY A 38 2.24 15.22 9.93
N LEU A 39 1.97 14.09 9.24
CA LEU A 39 2.87 13.56 8.22
C LEU A 39 2.98 14.56 7.05
N ALA A 40 4.21 14.72 6.55
CA ALA A 40 4.47 15.58 5.39
C ALA A 40 4.05 14.85 4.10
N ILE A 41 2.77 14.93 3.74
CA ILE A 41 2.20 14.35 2.53
C ILE A 41 1.68 15.45 1.60
N PRO A 42 1.43 15.16 0.29
CA PRO A 42 0.72 16.10 -0.57
C PRO A 42 -0.68 16.38 -0.05
N LYS A 43 -1.04 17.66 0.06
CA LYS A 43 -2.34 18.08 0.56
C LYS A 43 -3.44 17.87 -0.47
N LEU A 44 -4.59 17.41 -0.02
CA LEU A 44 -5.81 17.45 -0.83
C LEU A 44 -6.27 18.91 -0.94
N LYS A 45 -6.37 19.41 -2.17
CA LYS A 45 -6.81 20.79 -2.45
C LYS A 45 -8.31 20.87 -2.73
N GLU A 46 -8.83 19.91 -3.53
CA GLU A 46 -10.22 19.96 -3.99
C GLU A 46 -10.75 18.57 -4.38
N VAL A 47 -12.03 18.36 -4.17
CA VAL A 47 -12.82 17.29 -4.77
C VAL A 47 -13.82 17.94 -5.72
N THR A 48 -13.74 17.64 -7.01
CA THR A 48 -14.49 18.35 -8.05
C THR A 48 -14.98 17.42 -9.14
N GLN A 49 -15.63 17.99 -10.18
CA GLN A 49 -15.99 17.27 -11.39
C GLN A 49 -15.40 17.97 -12.61
N ILE A 50 -14.85 17.19 -13.53
CA ILE A 50 -14.33 17.65 -14.82
C ILE A 50 -15.04 16.83 -15.91
N ASP A 51 -15.75 17.51 -16.79
CA ASP A 51 -16.54 16.87 -17.86
C ASP A 51 -17.46 15.74 -17.35
N GLY A 52 -18.11 15.94 -16.19
CA GLY A 52 -19.01 14.98 -15.56
C GLY A 52 -18.32 13.86 -14.77
N LYS A 53 -16.99 13.75 -14.82
CA LYS A 53 -16.20 12.77 -14.08
C LYS A 53 -15.70 13.34 -12.76
N TRP A 54 -15.70 12.53 -11.71
CA TRP A 54 -15.11 12.91 -10.42
C TRP A 54 -13.61 13.07 -10.53
N ALA A 55 -13.07 14.08 -9.85
CA ALA A 55 -11.64 14.36 -9.81
C ALA A 55 -11.17 14.78 -8.41
N LEU A 56 -9.93 14.42 -8.10
CA LEU A 56 -9.21 14.91 -6.93
C LEU A 56 -8.07 15.81 -7.39
N VAL A 57 -7.98 16.99 -6.80
CA VAL A 57 -6.88 17.93 -6.99
C VAL A 57 -5.98 17.84 -5.75
N ILE A 58 -4.74 17.43 -5.94
CA ILE A 58 -3.77 17.18 -4.89
C ILE A 58 -2.52 18.01 -5.15
N GLU A 59 -1.86 18.46 -4.12
CA GLU A 59 -0.60 19.19 -4.20
C GLU A 59 0.45 18.37 -4.98
N HIS A 60 1.12 19.01 -5.95
CA HIS A 60 2.26 18.42 -6.64
C HIS A 60 3.51 18.46 -5.75
N LYS A 61 4.29 17.41 -5.75
CA LYS A 61 5.62 17.36 -5.11
C LYS A 61 6.68 17.15 -6.17
N ASP A 62 7.57 18.13 -6.31
CA ASP A 62 8.70 18.05 -7.23
C ASP A 62 9.70 16.98 -6.80
N GLY A 63 10.12 16.16 -7.75
CA GLY A 63 11.12 15.12 -7.52
C GLY A 63 11.00 13.98 -8.51
N LYS A 64 11.77 12.93 -8.24
CA LYS A 64 11.69 11.65 -8.95
C LYS A 64 11.13 10.60 -8.01
N THR A 65 10.48 9.59 -8.55
CA THR A 65 10.10 8.44 -7.74
C THR A 65 11.34 7.71 -7.25
N LEU A 66 11.25 7.12 -6.07
CA LEU A 66 12.34 6.29 -5.55
C LEU A 66 12.61 5.09 -6.49
N GLU A 67 11.57 4.58 -7.16
CA GLU A 67 11.72 3.52 -8.18
C GLU A 67 12.61 3.97 -9.36
N GLU A 68 12.41 5.19 -9.85
CA GLU A 68 13.27 5.76 -10.91
C GLU A 68 14.71 5.92 -10.43
N MET A 69 14.91 6.37 -9.19
CA MET A 69 16.26 6.51 -8.62
C MET A 69 16.96 5.16 -8.46
N MET A 70 16.26 4.14 -7.97
CA MET A 70 16.81 2.79 -7.84
C MET A 70 17.20 2.18 -9.19
N LYS A 71 16.45 2.47 -10.25
CA LYS A 71 16.76 2.02 -11.62
C LYS A 71 18.00 2.71 -12.22
N VAL A 72 18.16 4.00 -11.96
CA VAL A 72 19.27 4.80 -12.51
C VAL A 72 20.57 4.59 -11.72
N ASP A 73 20.47 4.31 -10.43
CA ASP A 73 21.61 4.18 -9.53
C ASP A 73 21.52 2.90 -8.69
N PRO A 74 21.66 1.72 -9.32
CA PRO A 74 21.53 0.43 -8.64
C PRO A 74 22.65 0.18 -7.61
N ALA A 75 23.78 0.87 -7.71
CA ALA A 75 24.90 0.75 -6.76
C ALA A 75 24.51 1.24 -5.34
N ASN A 76 23.51 2.11 -5.21
CA ASN A 76 23.03 2.66 -3.95
C ASN A 76 21.71 2.05 -3.48
N ILE A 77 21.30 0.89 -4.00
CA ILE A 77 19.99 0.27 -3.72
C ILE A 77 19.79 -0.03 -2.23
N GLU A 78 20.83 -0.46 -1.52
CA GLU A 78 20.76 -0.74 -0.07
C GLU A 78 20.46 0.55 0.71
N LYS A 79 21.08 1.66 0.34
CA LYS A 79 20.81 2.97 0.96
C LYS A 79 19.37 3.40 0.71
N TYR A 80 18.91 3.34 -0.54
CA TYR A 80 17.54 3.69 -0.90
C TYR A 80 16.52 2.81 -0.17
N MET A 81 16.78 1.51 -0.07
CA MET A 81 15.92 0.58 0.64
C MET A 81 15.91 0.86 2.15
N SER A 82 17.05 1.21 2.72
CA SER A 82 17.15 1.60 4.13
C SER A 82 16.33 2.85 4.43
N ASP A 83 16.45 3.90 3.61
CA ASP A 83 15.70 5.15 3.75
C ASP A 83 14.19 4.93 3.54
N PHE A 84 13.82 4.03 2.60
CA PHE A 84 12.45 3.62 2.33
C PHE A 84 11.81 2.94 3.55
N VAL A 85 12.52 2.02 4.20
CA VAL A 85 12.05 1.36 5.42
C VAL A 85 11.93 2.37 6.58
N ASP A 86 12.88 3.28 6.76
CA ASP A 86 12.81 4.30 7.81
C ASP A 86 11.58 5.20 7.65
N MET A 87 11.24 5.56 6.41
CA MET A 87 10.03 6.33 6.12
C MET A 87 8.76 5.53 6.47
N GLN A 88 8.70 4.24 6.15
CA GLN A 88 7.57 3.39 6.51
C GLN A 88 7.39 3.30 8.03
N LEU A 89 8.47 3.11 8.77
CA LEU A 89 8.44 3.08 10.23
C LEU A 89 7.96 4.41 10.81
N THR A 90 8.40 5.54 10.25
CA THR A 90 7.92 6.87 10.63
C THR A 90 6.41 7.02 10.45
N ILE A 91 5.85 6.50 9.35
CA ILE A 91 4.40 6.47 9.10
C ILE A 91 3.71 5.62 10.17
N GLN A 92 4.24 4.44 10.45
CA GLN A 92 3.67 3.49 11.41
C GLN A 92 3.72 3.95 12.87
N GLU A 93 4.53 4.93 13.22
CA GLU A 93 4.54 5.57 14.54
C GLU A 93 3.33 6.49 14.77
N LYS A 94 2.71 6.99 13.70
CA LYS A 94 1.58 7.90 13.79
C LYS A 94 0.28 7.17 14.12
N LYS A 95 -0.69 7.92 14.63
CA LYS A 95 -2.03 7.44 14.97
C LYS A 95 -3.07 8.17 14.14
N ALA A 96 -3.97 7.41 13.55
CA ALA A 96 -5.10 7.92 12.79
C ALA A 96 -6.35 7.07 13.08
N PRO A 97 -6.99 7.24 14.26
CA PRO A 97 -8.04 6.34 14.74
C PRO A 97 -9.32 6.37 13.90
N MET A 98 -9.46 7.37 13.03
CA MET A 98 -10.60 7.48 12.12
C MET A 98 -10.41 6.72 10.80
N LEU A 99 -9.21 6.16 10.53
CA LEU A 99 -9.00 5.28 9.38
C LEU A 99 -9.77 3.97 9.53
N ASN A 100 -10.15 3.40 8.39
CA ASN A 100 -10.79 2.09 8.34
C ASN A 100 -9.88 1.01 8.94
N ASP A 101 -10.49 0.00 9.56
CA ASP A 101 -9.77 -1.15 10.13
C ASP A 101 -9.23 -2.06 9.02
N LEU A 102 -7.93 -2.40 9.11
CA LEU A 102 -7.27 -3.24 8.11
C LEU A 102 -7.83 -4.66 8.07
N LYS A 103 -8.12 -5.28 9.22
CA LYS A 103 -8.65 -6.65 9.28
C LYS A 103 -10.04 -6.72 8.65
N GLU A 104 -10.91 -5.74 8.91
CA GLU A 104 -12.23 -5.65 8.28
C GLU A 104 -12.12 -5.48 6.76
N LYS A 105 -11.17 -4.65 6.29
CA LYS A 105 -10.89 -4.48 4.87
C LYS A 105 -10.44 -5.80 4.23
N LEU A 106 -9.44 -6.47 4.81
CA LEU A 106 -8.92 -7.74 4.32
C LEU A 106 -10.00 -8.83 4.27
N ALA A 107 -10.81 -8.96 5.34
CA ALA A 107 -11.91 -9.93 5.39
C ALA A 107 -12.95 -9.67 4.29
N ARG A 108 -13.29 -8.41 4.03
CA ARG A 108 -14.22 -8.03 2.96
C ARG A 108 -13.66 -8.36 1.58
N GLN A 109 -12.39 -8.04 1.33
CA GLN A 109 -11.70 -8.35 0.07
C GLN A 109 -11.65 -9.86 -0.18
N ILE A 110 -11.27 -10.67 0.82
CA ILE A 110 -11.25 -12.13 0.71
C ILE A 110 -12.64 -12.68 0.40
N ASN A 111 -13.68 -12.15 1.04
CA ASN A 111 -15.05 -12.59 0.79
C ASN A 111 -15.54 -12.33 -0.65
N SER A 112 -15.07 -11.28 -1.29
CA SER A 112 -15.45 -10.92 -2.66
C SER A 112 -14.80 -11.79 -3.74
N LEU A 113 -13.74 -12.55 -3.40
CA LEU A 113 -12.98 -13.32 -4.36
C LEU A 113 -13.73 -14.53 -4.88
N THR A 114 -14.07 -14.53 -6.16
CA THR A 114 -14.74 -15.64 -6.84
C THR A 114 -13.75 -16.71 -7.32
N VAL A 115 -12.47 -16.37 -7.44
CA VAL A 115 -11.39 -17.29 -7.87
C VAL A 115 -11.05 -18.32 -6.79
N LEU A 116 -11.37 -18.02 -5.52
CA LEU A 116 -11.18 -18.93 -4.39
C LEU A 116 -12.50 -19.68 -4.08
N ASP A 117 -12.40 -20.93 -3.69
CA ASP A 117 -13.56 -21.68 -3.22
C ASP A 117 -14.02 -21.25 -1.79
N ALA A 118 -15.13 -21.80 -1.33
CA ALA A 118 -15.69 -21.42 -0.04
C ALA A 118 -14.79 -21.82 1.14
N THR A 119 -14.07 -22.95 1.03
CA THR A 119 -13.17 -23.44 2.08
C THR A 119 -11.95 -22.54 2.18
N GLN A 120 -11.31 -22.23 1.07
CA GLN A 120 -10.16 -21.31 1.01
C GLN A 120 -10.51 -19.94 1.59
N ARG A 121 -11.66 -19.37 1.21
CA ARG A 121 -12.13 -18.08 1.79
C ARG A 121 -12.37 -18.17 3.30
N TYR A 122 -12.98 -19.26 3.77
CA TYR A 122 -13.23 -19.47 5.18
C TYR A 122 -11.91 -19.58 5.99
N GLU A 123 -10.95 -20.36 5.52
CA GLU A 123 -9.65 -20.53 6.15
C GLU A 123 -8.87 -19.22 6.23
N LEU A 124 -8.82 -18.47 5.13
CA LEU A 124 -8.16 -17.15 5.09
C LEU A 124 -8.82 -16.15 6.05
N ARG A 125 -10.14 -16.13 6.11
CA ARG A 125 -10.87 -15.28 7.05
C ARG A 125 -10.58 -15.65 8.50
N THR A 126 -10.62 -16.93 8.84
CA THR A 126 -10.29 -17.43 10.17
C THR A 126 -8.86 -17.00 10.55
N ARG A 127 -7.94 -17.07 9.60
CA ARG A 127 -6.57 -16.59 9.80
C ARG A 127 -6.52 -15.09 10.07
N VAL A 128 -7.23 -14.27 9.28
CA VAL A 128 -7.34 -12.81 9.54
C VAL A 128 -7.87 -12.54 10.93
N GLU A 129 -8.93 -13.23 11.35
CA GLU A 129 -9.55 -13.07 12.67
C GLU A 129 -8.58 -13.41 13.80
N SER A 130 -7.75 -14.45 13.65
CA SER A 130 -6.76 -14.88 14.65
C SER A 130 -5.57 -13.94 14.81
N MET A 131 -5.28 -13.12 13.79
CA MET A 131 -4.13 -12.22 13.84
C MET A 131 -4.34 -11.05 14.81
N PRO A 132 -3.29 -10.62 15.53
CA PRO A 132 -3.39 -9.52 16.50
C PRO A 132 -3.88 -8.21 15.87
N LYS A 133 -4.79 -7.55 16.59
CA LYS A 133 -5.28 -6.22 16.20
C LYS A 133 -4.32 -5.14 16.70
N HIS A 134 -3.82 -4.33 15.79
CA HIS A 134 -3.00 -3.15 16.07
C HIS A 134 -3.64 -1.90 15.43
N THR A 135 -3.10 -0.72 15.74
CA THR A 135 -3.60 0.58 15.29
C THR A 135 -2.53 1.44 14.62
N LYS A 136 -1.59 0.78 13.94
CA LYS A 136 -0.56 1.46 13.15
C LYS A 136 -1.15 1.94 11.83
N ILE A 137 -0.64 3.05 11.28
CA ILE A 137 -1.01 3.45 9.93
C ILE A 137 -0.38 2.47 8.94
N CYS A 138 -1.21 1.85 8.12
CA CYS A 138 -0.83 0.93 7.05
C CYS A 138 -1.20 1.58 5.71
N HIS A 139 -0.20 1.84 4.86
CA HIS A 139 -0.42 2.50 3.58
C HIS A 139 -1.25 1.65 2.61
N GLY A 140 -1.01 0.34 2.61
CA GLY A 140 -1.73 -0.63 1.79
C GLY A 140 -1.28 -0.74 0.34
N ASP A 141 -0.41 0.16 -0.12
CA ASP A 141 0.26 0.14 -1.43
C ASP A 141 1.63 0.82 -1.34
N TYR A 142 2.37 0.54 -0.24
CA TYR A 142 3.67 1.14 0.01
C TYR A 142 4.72 0.50 -0.87
N ASN A 143 5.15 1.22 -1.90
CA ASN A 143 6.15 0.77 -2.86
C ASN A 143 6.96 1.98 -3.40
N PRO A 144 8.15 1.78 -4.00
CA PRO A 144 9.02 2.87 -4.42
C PRO A 144 8.43 3.82 -5.47
N SER A 145 7.41 3.41 -6.24
CA SER A 145 6.74 4.32 -7.18
C SER A 145 5.82 5.32 -6.48
N ASN A 146 5.43 5.04 -5.22
CA ASN A 146 4.62 5.92 -4.38
C ASN A 146 5.45 6.76 -3.39
N VAL A 147 6.77 6.84 -3.60
CA VAL A 147 7.68 7.69 -2.80
C VAL A 147 8.38 8.66 -3.73
N ILE A 148 8.14 9.95 -3.55
CA ILE A 148 8.80 11.03 -4.30
C ILE A 148 10.01 11.52 -3.50
N VAL A 149 11.16 11.58 -4.14
CA VAL A 149 12.41 12.10 -3.58
C VAL A 149 12.69 13.47 -4.20
N GLY A 150 12.58 14.51 -3.38
CA GLY A 150 12.86 15.87 -3.78
C GLY A 150 14.36 16.15 -3.96
N LYS A 151 14.70 17.30 -4.56
CA LYS A 151 16.09 17.72 -4.81
C LYS A 151 16.94 17.80 -3.54
N ASN A 152 16.33 18.02 -2.40
CA ASN A 152 16.99 18.05 -1.08
C ASN A 152 17.09 16.67 -0.41
N GLY A 153 16.76 15.60 -1.12
CA GLY A 153 16.73 14.22 -0.60
C GLY A 153 15.53 13.90 0.31
N LYS A 154 14.61 14.85 0.53
CA LYS A 154 13.43 14.61 1.36
C LYS A 154 12.45 13.70 0.63
N MET A 155 12.04 12.62 1.29
CA MET A 155 11.02 11.70 0.80
C MET A 155 9.61 12.19 1.17
N THR A 156 8.67 12.02 0.24
CA THR A 156 7.25 12.29 0.44
C THR A 156 6.45 11.12 -0.11
N VAL A 157 5.58 10.53 0.70
CA VAL A 157 4.75 9.40 0.31
C VAL A 157 3.44 9.90 -0.28
N VAL A 158 3.03 9.32 -1.40
CA VAL A 158 1.85 9.69 -2.18
C VAL A 158 0.89 8.51 -2.33
N ASP A 159 -0.32 8.76 -2.82
CA ASP A 159 -1.38 7.77 -3.13
C ASP A 159 -1.90 7.01 -1.91
N TRP A 160 -2.60 7.71 -1.04
CA TRP A 160 -3.17 7.23 0.21
C TRP A 160 -4.55 6.56 0.07
N ALA A 161 -4.94 6.17 -1.15
CA ALA A 161 -6.24 5.57 -1.44
C ALA A 161 -6.55 4.32 -0.59
N HIS A 162 -5.52 3.52 -0.30
CA HIS A 162 -5.65 2.22 0.35
C HIS A 162 -5.32 2.22 1.84
N VAL A 163 -5.04 3.38 2.43
CA VAL A 163 -4.62 3.51 3.82
C VAL A 163 -5.67 2.98 4.80
N THR A 164 -5.18 2.33 5.84
CA THR A 164 -5.97 1.79 6.95
C THR A 164 -5.21 1.95 8.27
N GLN A 165 -5.86 1.65 9.39
CA GLN A 165 -5.17 1.38 10.64
C GLN A 165 -5.15 -0.13 10.90
N GLY A 166 -4.02 -0.66 11.34
CA GLY A 166 -3.89 -2.09 11.57
C GLY A 166 -2.50 -2.54 12.00
N ASN A 167 -2.17 -3.77 11.64
CA ASN A 167 -0.91 -4.39 11.97
C ASN A 167 0.17 -4.00 10.96
N ALA A 168 1.26 -3.39 11.43
CA ALA A 168 2.39 -2.96 10.61
C ALA A 168 3.02 -4.11 9.79
N SER A 169 3.01 -5.34 10.34
CA SER A 169 3.54 -6.51 9.63
C SER A 169 2.68 -6.93 8.44
N ALA A 170 1.37 -6.65 8.46
CA ALA A 170 0.51 -6.85 7.29
C ALA A 170 0.86 -5.88 6.16
N ASP A 171 1.10 -4.61 6.50
CA ASP A 171 1.55 -3.60 5.52
C ASP A 171 2.93 -3.96 4.96
N ALA A 172 3.86 -4.43 5.82
CA ALA A 172 5.17 -4.93 5.39
C ALA A 172 5.07 -6.17 4.49
N ALA A 173 4.17 -7.10 4.78
CA ALA A 173 3.94 -8.27 3.94
C ALA A 173 3.41 -7.87 2.55
N MET A 174 2.48 -6.89 2.49
CA MET A 174 2.03 -6.34 1.21
C MET A 174 3.18 -5.70 0.43
N THR A 175 3.99 -4.87 1.07
CA THR A 175 5.17 -4.25 0.44
C THR A 175 6.16 -5.31 -0.07
N TYR A 176 6.40 -6.35 0.72
CA TYR A 176 7.23 -7.48 0.29
C TYR A 176 6.71 -8.14 -1.00
N LEU A 177 5.39 -8.42 -1.08
CA LEU A 177 4.78 -9.00 -2.29
C LEU A 177 4.93 -8.08 -3.50
N LEU A 178 4.73 -6.77 -3.33
CA LEU A 178 4.89 -5.79 -4.40
C LEU A 178 6.33 -5.74 -4.94
N PHE A 179 7.33 -5.91 -4.07
CA PHE A 179 8.71 -6.09 -4.52
C PHE A 179 8.92 -7.42 -5.21
N ALA A 180 8.43 -8.53 -4.64
CA ALA A 180 8.64 -9.88 -5.14
C ALA A 180 8.03 -10.10 -6.55
N LEU A 181 6.95 -9.39 -6.88
CA LEU A 181 6.39 -9.35 -8.24
C LEU A 181 7.39 -8.81 -9.29
N LYS A 182 8.37 -8.01 -8.88
CA LYS A 182 9.36 -7.38 -9.77
C LYS A 182 10.76 -7.95 -9.58
N SER A 183 11.17 -8.19 -8.35
CA SER A 183 12.53 -8.67 -7.97
C SER A 183 12.49 -9.32 -6.60
N GLN A 184 12.76 -10.62 -6.56
CA GLN A 184 12.87 -11.37 -5.31
C GLN A 184 14.03 -10.85 -4.44
N GLU A 185 15.15 -10.49 -5.05
CA GLU A 185 16.31 -9.93 -4.33
C GLU A 185 15.94 -8.64 -3.57
N ASN A 186 15.22 -7.74 -4.22
CA ASN A 186 14.76 -6.50 -3.57
C ASN A 186 13.71 -6.77 -2.48
N ALA A 187 12.84 -7.76 -2.67
CA ALA A 187 11.89 -8.18 -1.65
C ALA A 187 12.60 -8.70 -0.39
N ASP A 188 13.62 -9.54 -0.57
CA ASP A 188 14.38 -10.10 0.54
C ASP A 188 15.21 -9.03 1.25
N LEU A 189 15.82 -8.10 0.51
CA LEU A 189 16.52 -6.94 1.07
C LEU A 189 15.58 -6.08 1.91
N TYR A 190 14.39 -5.75 1.36
CA TYR A 190 13.38 -4.98 2.07
C TYR A 190 12.97 -5.66 3.37
N LEU A 191 12.60 -6.94 3.31
CA LEU A 191 12.11 -7.68 4.48
C LEU A 191 13.16 -7.80 5.57
N ASN A 192 14.42 -8.05 5.20
CA ASN A 192 15.53 -8.11 6.14
C ASN A 192 15.74 -6.76 6.85
N LEU A 193 15.71 -5.65 6.12
CA LEU A 193 15.86 -4.32 6.69
C LEU A 193 14.66 -3.93 7.57
N PHE A 194 13.43 -4.21 7.11
CA PHE A 194 12.23 -3.95 7.90
C PHE A 194 12.26 -4.70 9.23
N CYS A 195 12.50 -6.02 9.19
CA CYS A 195 12.54 -6.85 10.39
C CYS A 195 13.65 -6.43 11.37
N LYS A 196 14.84 -6.10 10.84
CA LYS A 196 15.95 -5.63 11.66
C LYS A 196 15.66 -4.29 12.34
N LYS A 197 15.09 -3.32 11.60
CA LYS A 197 14.84 -1.96 12.12
C LYS A 197 13.61 -1.88 13.03
N SER A 198 12.60 -2.72 12.80
CA SER A 198 11.37 -2.77 13.61
C SER A 198 11.43 -3.76 14.79
N ASP A 199 12.52 -4.50 14.92
CA ASP A 199 12.66 -5.61 15.88
C ASP A 199 11.50 -6.63 15.77
N THR A 200 11.09 -6.92 14.52
CA THR A 200 9.98 -7.83 14.23
C THR A 200 10.51 -9.14 13.66
N PRO A 201 10.12 -10.30 14.20
CA PRO A 201 10.51 -11.59 13.65
C PRO A 201 10.02 -11.75 12.19
N LYS A 202 10.90 -12.22 11.31
CA LYS A 202 10.56 -12.43 9.88
C LYS A 202 9.35 -13.36 9.70
N GLN A 203 9.29 -14.42 10.49
CA GLN A 203 8.16 -15.36 10.48
C GLN A 203 6.83 -14.71 10.79
N TYR A 204 6.80 -13.69 11.66
CA TYR A 204 5.58 -12.97 11.99
C TYR A 204 5.06 -12.17 10.80
N VAL A 205 5.94 -11.52 10.03
CA VAL A 205 5.57 -10.86 8.78
C VAL A 205 5.09 -11.89 7.76
N GLN A 206 5.78 -13.00 7.63
CA GLN A 206 5.44 -14.07 6.68
C GLN A 206 4.07 -14.70 6.92
N GLN A 207 3.59 -14.74 8.16
CA GLN A 207 2.23 -15.21 8.47
C GLN A 207 1.12 -14.38 7.79
N TRP A 208 1.39 -13.13 7.44
CA TRP A 208 0.46 -12.27 6.72
C TRP A 208 0.46 -12.49 5.21
N LEU A 209 1.48 -13.13 4.64
CA LEU A 209 1.63 -13.25 3.19
C LEU A 209 0.44 -13.91 2.49
N PRO A 210 -0.12 -15.05 2.94
CA PRO A 210 -1.30 -15.62 2.28
C PRO A 210 -2.51 -14.69 2.31
N ILE A 211 -2.69 -13.96 3.41
CA ILE A 211 -3.80 -13.02 3.62
C ILE A 211 -3.70 -11.86 2.64
N VAL A 212 -2.54 -11.19 2.58
CA VAL A 212 -2.34 -10.02 1.72
C VAL A 212 -2.24 -10.41 0.24
N ALA A 213 -1.74 -11.61 -0.07
CA ALA A 213 -1.76 -12.14 -1.43
C ALA A 213 -3.20 -12.35 -1.92
N ALA A 214 -4.08 -12.92 -1.09
CA ALA A 214 -5.49 -13.05 -1.40
C ALA A 214 -6.14 -11.66 -1.58
N ALA A 215 -5.88 -10.71 -0.69
CA ALA A 215 -6.42 -9.36 -0.83
C ALA A 215 -5.95 -8.67 -2.13
N GLN A 216 -4.71 -8.89 -2.56
CA GLN A 216 -4.17 -8.33 -3.82
C GLN A 216 -4.87 -8.91 -5.06
N LEU A 217 -5.39 -10.15 -5.00
CA LEU A 217 -6.16 -10.76 -6.09
C LEU A 217 -7.44 -9.97 -6.44
N GLU A 218 -7.99 -9.19 -5.50
CA GLU A 218 -9.16 -8.34 -5.77
C GLU A 218 -8.91 -7.32 -6.89
N LYS A 219 -7.66 -6.95 -7.14
CA LYS A 219 -7.30 -6.03 -8.24
C LYS A 219 -7.47 -6.65 -9.63
N ASP A 220 -7.74 -7.95 -9.71
CA ASP A 220 -8.02 -8.72 -10.94
C ASP A 220 -6.94 -8.52 -12.03
N ASN A 221 -5.67 -8.52 -11.62
CA ASN A 221 -4.54 -8.44 -12.52
C ASN A 221 -4.09 -9.86 -12.93
N GLU A 222 -4.46 -10.28 -14.14
CA GLU A 222 -4.14 -11.61 -14.67
C GLU A 222 -2.63 -11.91 -14.68
N LEU A 223 -1.76 -10.89 -14.84
CA LEU A 223 -0.31 -11.07 -14.84
C LEU A 223 0.26 -11.41 -13.46
N GLU A 224 -0.45 -11.06 -12.39
CA GLU A 224 -0.04 -11.30 -11.00
C GLU A 224 -0.68 -12.56 -10.42
N LYS A 225 -1.77 -13.03 -10.99
CA LYS A 225 -2.64 -14.08 -10.45
C LYS A 225 -1.90 -15.36 -10.08
N ASP A 226 -1.15 -15.93 -11.02
CA ASP A 226 -0.41 -17.18 -10.79
C ASP A 226 0.65 -17.03 -9.68
N PHE A 227 1.29 -15.86 -9.60
CA PHE A 227 2.25 -15.57 -8.56
C PHE A 227 1.57 -15.47 -7.20
N LEU A 228 0.45 -14.75 -7.11
CA LEU A 228 -0.29 -14.56 -5.86
C LEU A 228 -0.91 -15.87 -5.36
N MET A 229 -1.44 -16.70 -6.27
CA MET A 229 -2.00 -18.00 -5.92
C MET A 229 -0.98 -18.93 -5.25
N LYS A 230 0.30 -18.89 -5.64
CA LYS A 230 1.36 -19.67 -4.98
C LYS A 230 1.48 -19.36 -3.49
N TRP A 231 1.26 -18.12 -3.07
CA TRP A 231 1.31 -17.74 -1.66
C TRP A 231 0.10 -18.23 -0.86
N ILE A 232 -1.04 -18.43 -1.52
CA ILE A 232 -2.27 -18.93 -0.91
C ILE A 232 -2.19 -20.46 -0.76
N ASP A 233 -1.70 -21.16 -1.76
CA ASP A 233 -1.60 -22.63 -1.78
C ASP A 233 -0.61 -23.19 -0.73
N VAL A 234 0.36 -22.39 -0.30
CA VAL A 234 1.29 -22.78 0.80
C VAL A 234 0.58 -23.04 2.13
N MET A 235 -0.69 -22.61 2.28
CA MET A 235 -1.45 -22.89 3.50
C MET A 235 -1.74 -24.39 3.72
N ASP A 236 -1.74 -25.18 2.66
CA ASP A 236 -2.05 -26.61 2.73
C ASP A 236 -0.93 -27.48 3.34
N TYR A 237 0.23 -26.89 3.64
CA TYR A 237 1.44 -27.62 4.08
C TYR A 237 1.95 -27.22 5.49
N GLN A 238 1.15 -26.52 6.27
CA GLN A 238 1.45 -26.18 7.68
C GLN A 238 0.36 -26.76 8.61
#